data_5e41441ce7e16010520c9d1b603972dc
#
_entry.id   5e41441ce7e16010520c9d1b603972dc
#
_cell.length_a   1.000
_cell.length_b   1.000
_cell.length_c   1.000
_cell.angle_alpha   90.00
_cell.angle_beta   90.00
_cell.angle_gamma   90.00
#
_symmetry.space_group_name_H-M   'P 1'
#
loop_
_entity.id
_entity.type
_entity.pdbx_description
1 polymer ?
#
loop_
_entity_poly.entity_id
_entity_poly.type
_entity_poly.pdbx_seq_one_letter_code
_entity_poly.pdbx_strand_id
1 'polypeptide(L)'
;METKLYEDGIVEIIDDSIIIKGIDDVFSIFSINNCSTIILKKENIVKDFYKLSTGFAGELLQKFSTYRKRLAIIGDFENIKSKPLKDFIYESNRTRQIIFVKTLEEALKIFNK
;
A
#
# COMPACT_ATOMS: atom_id res chain seq x y z
N MET A 1 -4.09 3.32 16.95
CA MET A 1 -4.38 3.28 15.49
C MET A 1 -5.66 2.49 15.28
N GLU A 2 -6.63 3.11 14.65
CA GLU A 2 -7.91 2.48 14.39
C GLU A 2 -7.86 1.62 13.15
N THR A 3 -8.50 0.46 13.19
CA THR A 3 -8.54 -0.45 12.04
C THR A 3 -9.94 -0.98 11.82
N LYS A 4 -10.23 -1.38 10.58
CA LYS A 4 -11.46 -2.06 10.24
C LYS A 4 -11.13 -3.37 9.53
N LEU A 5 -11.74 -4.45 9.97
CA LEU A 5 -11.51 -5.78 9.41
C LEU A 5 -12.54 -6.10 8.35
N TYR A 6 -12.08 -6.71 7.27
CA TYR A 6 -12.92 -7.24 6.21
C TYR A 6 -12.65 -8.75 6.09
N GLU A 7 -13.40 -9.42 5.26
CA GLU A 7 -13.20 -10.85 5.03
C GLU A 7 -11.83 -11.14 4.42
N ASP A 8 -11.38 -12.37 4.55
CA ASP A 8 -10.16 -12.90 3.93
C ASP A 8 -8.87 -12.22 4.38
N GLY A 9 -8.84 -11.75 5.63
CA GLY A 9 -7.62 -11.18 6.20
C GLY A 9 -7.29 -9.78 5.71
N ILE A 10 -8.27 -9.05 5.21
CA ILE A 10 -8.07 -7.69 4.75
C ILE A 10 -8.29 -6.71 5.90
N VAL A 11 -7.32 -5.83 6.14
CA VAL A 11 -7.38 -4.82 7.20
C VAL A 11 -7.24 -3.44 6.59
N GLU A 12 -8.18 -2.56 6.90
CA GLU A 12 -8.08 -1.14 6.53
C GLU A 12 -7.58 -0.37 7.75
N ILE A 13 -6.55 0.44 7.56
CA ILE A 13 -6.05 1.33 8.61
C ILE A 13 -6.77 2.66 8.48
N ILE A 14 -7.43 3.08 9.57
CA ILE A 14 -8.19 4.32 9.62
C ILE A 14 -7.42 5.31 10.49
N ASP A 15 -6.56 6.10 9.85
CA ASP A 15 -5.69 7.06 10.52
C ASP A 15 -5.29 8.09 9.47
N ASP A 16 -5.18 9.35 9.89
CA ASP A 16 -4.82 10.43 8.98
C ASP A 16 -3.34 10.82 9.06
N SER A 17 -2.60 10.16 9.94
CA SER A 17 -1.17 10.45 10.12
C SER A 17 -0.31 9.60 9.20
N ILE A 18 0.98 9.93 9.14
CA ILE A 18 1.95 9.10 8.44
C ILE A 18 2.27 7.89 9.30
N ILE A 19 1.93 6.70 8.81
CA ILE A 19 2.11 5.44 9.52
C ILE A 19 3.41 4.76 9.10
N ILE A 20 3.73 4.78 7.81
CA ILE A 20 4.98 4.24 7.31
C ILE A 20 5.94 5.40 7.09
N LYS A 21 6.83 5.60 8.05
CA LYS A 21 7.87 6.64 8.01
C LYS A 21 9.21 6.07 7.55
N GLY A 22 9.46 4.81 7.85
CA GLY A 22 10.63 4.08 7.44
C GLY A 22 10.25 2.65 7.15
N ILE A 23 11.17 1.89 6.56
CA ILE A 23 10.87 0.54 6.09
C ILE A 23 10.48 -0.40 7.24
N ASP A 24 11.06 -0.20 8.43
CA ASP A 24 10.78 -1.08 9.56
C ASP A 24 9.36 -0.92 10.13
N ASP A 25 8.69 0.17 9.79
CA ASP A 25 7.31 0.38 10.26
C ASP A 25 6.33 -0.67 9.71
N VAL A 26 6.70 -1.35 8.61
CA VAL A 26 5.84 -2.37 8.04
C VAL A 26 5.63 -3.56 8.98
N PHE A 27 6.61 -3.83 9.86
CA PHE A 27 6.51 -5.02 10.72
C PHE A 27 5.38 -4.92 11.74
N SER A 28 5.15 -3.72 12.30
CA SER A 28 4.00 -3.54 13.21
C SER A 28 2.67 -3.64 12.47
N ILE A 29 2.65 -3.26 11.19
CA ILE A 29 1.44 -3.38 10.37
C ILE A 29 1.19 -4.84 10.02
N PHE A 30 2.23 -5.59 9.68
CA PHE A 30 2.11 -7.00 9.30
C PHE A 30 1.52 -7.86 10.41
N SER A 31 1.69 -7.46 11.67
CA SER A 31 1.20 -8.24 12.81
C SER A 31 -0.26 -7.97 13.16
N ILE A 32 -0.92 -7.01 12.51
CA ILE A 32 -2.30 -6.68 12.82
C ILE A 32 -3.24 -7.82 12.41
N ASN A 33 -3.87 -8.45 13.40
CA ASN A 33 -4.91 -9.46 13.21
C ASN A 33 -4.56 -10.55 12.18
N ASN A 34 -3.30 -10.93 12.08
CA ASN A 34 -2.83 -11.91 11.10
C ASN A 34 -3.26 -11.57 9.67
N CYS A 35 -3.27 -10.29 9.33
CA CYS A 35 -3.75 -9.84 8.03
C CYS A 35 -2.89 -10.36 6.88
N SER A 36 -3.53 -10.60 5.74
CA SER A 36 -2.84 -10.91 4.50
C SER A 36 -2.74 -9.68 3.59
N THR A 37 -3.64 -8.73 3.78
CA THR A 37 -3.76 -7.56 2.93
C THR A 37 -4.03 -6.34 3.79
N ILE A 38 -3.33 -5.27 3.50
CA ILE A 38 -3.44 -4.01 4.23
C ILE A 38 -3.90 -2.92 3.28
N ILE A 39 -4.84 -2.11 3.72
CA ILE A 39 -5.33 -0.96 2.96
C ILE A 39 -4.92 0.32 3.69
N LEU A 40 -4.18 1.16 3.00
CA LEU A 40 -3.70 2.45 3.50
C LEU A 40 -4.16 3.56 2.56
N LYS A 41 -4.07 4.79 3.06
CA LYS A 41 -4.24 5.98 2.21
C LYS A 41 -2.88 6.49 1.77
N LYS A 42 -2.87 7.22 0.66
CA LYS A 42 -1.66 7.85 0.13
C LYS A 42 -0.91 8.63 1.21
N GLU A 43 -1.64 9.35 2.05
CA GLU A 43 -1.08 10.20 3.10
C GLU A 43 -0.47 9.42 4.26
N ASN A 44 -0.78 8.14 4.36
CA ASN A 44 -0.24 7.29 5.45
C ASN A 44 1.21 6.87 5.20
N ILE A 45 1.73 7.10 4.02
CA ILE A 45 3.10 6.71 3.67
C ILE A 45 3.92 7.98 3.42
N VAL A 46 5.13 8.00 3.96
CA VAL A 46 6.04 9.12 3.82
C VAL A 46 6.29 9.45 2.34
N LYS A 47 6.51 10.73 2.06
CA LYS A 47 6.67 11.23 0.67
C LYS A 47 7.79 10.55 -0.11
N ASP A 48 8.81 10.09 0.57
CA ASP A 48 9.95 9.40 -0.06
C ASP A 48 9.52 8.18 -0.88
N PHE A 49 8.43 7.53 -0.48
CA PHE A 49 7.88 6.40 -1.22
C PHE A 49 7.56 6.79 -2.67
N TYR A 50 6.99 7.98 -2.85
CA TYR A 50 6.52 8.42 -4.16
C TYR A 50 7.63 9.02 -5.03
N LYS A 51 8.82 9.14 -4.47
CA LYS A 51 10.01 9.57 -5.21
C LYS A 51 10.87 8.34 -5.46
N LEU A 52 10.75 7.76 -6.65
CA LEU A 52 11.36 6.46 -6.95
C LEU A 52 12.87 6.44 -6.78
N SER A 53 13.53 7.58 -6.97
CA SER A 53 14.99 7.66 -6.83
C SER A 53 15.48 7.40 -5.40
N THR A 54 14.59 7.49 -4.40
CA THR A 54 14.98 7.18 -3.01
C THR A 54 15.15 5.68 -2.78
N GLY A 55 14.56 4.84 -3.64
CA GLY A 55 14.59 3.40 -3.47
C GLY A 55 13.56 2.87 -2.47
N PHE A 56 12.85 3.75 -1.79
CA PHE A 56 11.91 3.35 -0.72
C PHE A 56 10.79 2.47 -1.25
N ALA A 57 10.20 2.83 -2.40
CA ALA A 57 9.10 2.07 -2.97
C ALA A 57 9.53 0.65 -3.32
N GLY A 58 10.72 0.48 -3.88
CA GLY A 58 11.27 -0.83 -4.20
C GLY A 58 11.49 -1.68 -2.97
N GLU A 59 12.04 -1.07 -1.90
CA GLU A 59 12.23 -1.78 -0.64
C GLU A 59 10.90 -2.21 -0.02
N LEU A 60 9.90 -1.33 -0.07
CA LEU A 60 8.58 -1.64 0.48
C LEU A 60 7.95 -2.80 -0.29
N LEU A 61 8.03 -2.76 -1.62
CA LEU A 61 7.53 -3.84 -2.45
C LEU A 61 8.19 -5.17 -2.09
N GLN A 62 9.51 -5.15 -1.89
CA GLN A 62 10.25 -6.35 -1.53
C GLN A 62 9.81 -6.91 -0.17
N LYS A 63 9.58 -6.05 0.81
CA LYS A 63 9.11 -6.50 2.13
C LYS A 63 7.74 -7.15 2.04
N PHE A 64 6.81 -6.52 1.33
CA PHE A 64 5.48 -7.11 1.15
C PHE A 64 5.56 -8.45 0.43
N SER A 65 6.42 -8.55 -0.57
CA SER A 65 6.62 -9.80 -1.30
C SER A 65 7.23 -10.89 -0.42
N THR A 66 8.29 -10.55 0.32
CA THR A 66 8.99 -11.50 1.19
C THR A 66 8.06 -12.08 2.25
N TYR A 67 7.23 -11.24 2.85
CA TYR A 67 6.32 -11.67 3.92
C TYR A 67 4.95 -12.08 3.40
N ARG A 68 4.79 -12.14 2.08
CA ARG A 68 3.56 -12.59 1.40
C ARG A 68 2.34 -11.78 1.82
N LYS A 69 2.53 -10.47 1.94
CA LYS A 69 1.46 -9.53 2.23
C LYS A 69 1.15 -8.71 0.99
N ARG A 70 -0.07 -8.21 0.89
CA ARG A 70 -0.47 -7.32 -0.18
C ARG A 70 -0.86 -5.97 0.40
N LEU A 71 -0.79 -4.94 -0.43
CA LEU A 71 -1.05 -3.56 -0.02
C LEU A 71 -1.92 -2.87 -1.06
N ALA A 72 -2.96 -2.17 -0.60
CA ALA A 72 -3.69 -1.24 -1.43
C ALA A 72 -3.44 0.18 -0.91
N ILE A 73 -3.09 1.07 -1.82
CA ILE A 73 -2.89 2.48 -1.49
C ILE A 73 -4.00 3.27 -2.16
N ILE A 74 -4.86 3.88 -1.36
CA ILE A 74 -5.98 4.68 -1.84
C ILE A 74 -5.57 6.14 -1.97
N GLY A 75 -5.75 6.71 -3.15
CA GLY A 75 -5.43 8.10 -3.39
C GLY A 75 -5.67 8.50 -4.83
N ASP A 76 -5.39 9.78 -5.11
CA ASP A 76 -5.47 10.29 -6.47
C ASP A 76 -4.08 10.21 -7.11
N PHE A 77 -3.97 9.37 -8.14
CA PHE A 77 -2.71 9.16 -8.85
C PHE A 77 -2.82 9.56 -10.33
N GLU A 78 -3.87 10.32 -10.69
CA GLU A 78 -4.11 10.67 -12.10
C GLU A 78 -3.15 11.73 -12.62
N ASN A 79 -2.67 12.63 -11.78
CA ASN A 79 -1.85 13.77 -12.20
C ASN A 79 -0.37 13.59 -11.91
N ILE A 80 0.10 12.37 -11.90
CA ILE A 80 1.52 12.09 -11.64
C ILE A 80 2.34 12.49 -12.87
N LYS A 81 3.37 13.31 -12.63
CA LYS A 81 4.26 13.79 -13.69
C LYS A 81 5.52 12.97 -13.83
N SER A 82 5.91 12.28 -12.77
CA SER A 82 7.12 11.44 -12.78
C SER A 82 6.90 10.18 -13.59
N LYS A 83 7.66 10.01 -14.66
CA LYS A 83 7.56 8.81 -15.48
C LYS A 83 7.96 7.55 -14.69
N PRO A 84 9.06 7.55 -13.91
CA PRO A 84 9.38 6.38 -13.11
C PRO A 84 8.26 5.96 -12.17
N LEU A 85 7.60 6.92 -11.54
CA LEU A 85 6.48 6.61 -10.64
C LEU A 85 5.28 6.06 -11.41
N LYS A 86 4.96 6.64 -12.56
CA LYS A 86 3.88 6.12 -13.41
C LYS A 86 4.14 4.66 -13.80
N ASP A 87 5.36 4.36 -14.20
CA ASP A 87 5.73 3.01 -14.61
C ASP A 87 5.66 2.04 -13.43
N PHE A 88 6.10 2.47 -12.25
CA PHE A 88 6.01 1.68 -11.04
C PHE A 88 4.56 1.35 -10.68
N ILE A 89 3.68 2.35 -10.75
CA ILE A 89 2.25 2.16 -10.47
C ILE A 89 1.63 1.20 -11.46
N TYR A 90 1.94 1.35 -12.75
CA TYR A 90 1.40 0.47 -13.78
C TYR A 90 1.80 -0.98 -13.53
N GLU A 91 3.07 -1.24 -13.28
CA GLU A 91 3.56 -2.59 -13.01
C GLU A 91 3.00 -3.16 -11.71
N SER A 92 2.92 -2.33 -10.67
CA SER A 92 2.39 -2.76 -9.38
C SER A 92 0.93 -3.17 -9.50
N ASN A 93 0.13 -2.39 -10.23
CA ASN A 93 -1.27 -2.72 -10.44
C ASN A 93 -1.44 -4.01 -11.26
N ARG A 94 -0.52 -4.27 -12.16
CA ARG A 94 -0.55 -5.47 -12.98
C ARG A 94 -0.24 -6.72 -12.17
N THR A 95 0.77 -6.65 -11.29
CA THR A 95 1.18 -7.79 -10.47
C THR A 95 0.31 -7.98 -9.23
N ARG A 96 -0.39 -6.93 -8.80
CA ARG A 96 -1.31 -6.93 -7.65
C ARG A 96 -0.67 -7.23 -6.30
N GLN A 97 0.63 -7.04 -6.17
CA GLN A 97 1.30 -7.09 -4.87
C GLN A 97 1.04 -5.80 -4.10
N ILE A 98 1.26 -4.67 -4.74
CA ILE A 98 0.88 -3.36 -4.26
C ILE A 98 -0.01 -2.74 -5.33
N ILE A 99 -1.23 -2.37 -4.97
CA ILE A 99 -2.13 -1.72 -5.92
C ILE A 99 -2.38 -0.28 -5.54
N PHE A 100 -2.55 0.56 -6.54
CA PHE A 100 -2.85 1.98 -6.39
C PHE A 100 -4.23 2.20 -6.96
N VAL A 101 -5.18 2.54 -6.10
CA VAL A 101 -6.58 2.68 -6.49
C VAL A 101 -7.14 3.99 -5.96
N LYS A 102 -8.27 4.40 -6.51
CA LYS A 102 -8.89 5.66 -6.15
C LYS A 102 -9.82 5.55 -4.94
N THR A 103 -10.45 4.38 -4.77
CA THR A 103 -11.45 4.19 -3.72
C THR A 103 -11.26 2.89 -2.97
N LEU A 104 -11.82 2.84 -1.77
CA LEU A 104 -11.85 1.62 -0.98
C LEU A 104 -12.58 0.49 -1.71
N GLU A 105 -13.68 0.82 -2.39
CA GLU A 105 -14.46 -0.19 -3.13
C GLU A 105 -13.62 -0.86 -4.20
N GLU A 106 -12.79 -0.09 -4.91
CA GLU A 106 -11.90 -0.67 -5.92
C GLU A 106 -10.92 -1.65 -5.31
N ALA A 107 -10.34 -1.29 -4.15
CA ALA A 107 -9.39 -2.16 -3.46
C ALA A 107 -10.06 -3.47 -3.04
N LEU A 108 -11.21 -3.39 -2.41
CA LEU A 108 -11.95 -4.56 -1.96
C LEU A 108 -12.37 -5.44 -3.13
N LYS A 109 -12.79 -4.84 -4.24
CA LYS A 109 -13.20 -5.59 -5.42
C LYS A 109 -12.03 -6.39 -6.01
N ILE A 110 -10.84 -5.80 -6.03
CA ILE A 110 -9.66 -6.48 -6.57
C ILE A 110 -9.23 -7.64 -5.67
N PHE A 111 -9.24 -7.44 -4.36
CA PHE A 111 -8.73 -8.44 -3.42
C PHE A 111 -9.74 -9.52 -3.05
N ASN A 112 -11.02 -9.31 -3.28
CA ASN A 112 -12.08 -10.28 -2.96
C ASN A 112 -12.42 -11.23 -4.11
N LYS A 113 -11.61 -11.27 -5.13
CA LYS A 113 -11.83 -12.18 -6.27
C LYS A 113 -11.24 -13.55 -6.04
#